data_b7b8d2fbc31a21abf7347f6441872a82
#
_entry.id   b7b8d2fbc31a21abf7347f6441872a82
#
_cell.length_a   1.000
_cell.length_b   1.000
_cell.length_c   1.000
_cell.angle_alpha   90.00
_cell.angle_beta   90.00
_cell.angle_gamma   90.00
#
_symmetry.space_group_name_H-M   'P 1'
#
loop_
_entity.id
_entity.type
_entity.pdbx_description
1 polymer ?
#
loop_
_entity_poly.entity_id
_entity_poly.type
_entity_poly.pdbx_seq_one_letter_code
_entity_poly.pdbx_strand_id
1 'polypeptide(L)'
;MKSIRAKIYAETSESCCIATLSQCRSCKEKDSCLILRDQLSFYNRLGISRIDDAIDSNSLNSIKHLWKDSARTKRYDPSWNFSEDNTRAYTHAIHPYPAMMIPQVAGRLIDMYAKPKTVVLDPFSGSGSVLLEAFIRGYDSYGIDINPLSLLISRVKTTPLNHKDLQIELKKILKKASLITNTKKPNFFNIDYWFKPEVASQLTALQAAINSIDDKPVPAGFKRGKIKDFFKVVFSFTVRAASNTRNGEFKLYRIDDDKLKNYSPDAFEIFTKRAEENIASMSDLWEKYSRSKTKVNILNEDARHRTSIKDRKVDIVVTSPPYGDSKTTVAYGQFSRLSLQWLGFEGNDIDVDNRSLGGRLDVKNLHLGYTSPNLRYALDLVSRADKKRAREVLSFYIDLNKCFMELCRVIKKGGILCMVVGNRTVKGIQLPTDEISADFGESTGFRHIETIIRKIPNKRMPSKNSPTNEPGVLGSTMTEEYIVIMEKIK
;
A
#
# COMPACT_ATOMS: atom_id res chain seq x y z
N MET A 1 15.41 -20.29 -30.10
CA MET A 1 15.14 -19.73 -28.75
C MET A 1 13.96 -20.37 -28.01
N LYS A 2 12.83 -20.70 -28.67
CA LYS A 2 11.74 -21.49 -28.03
C LYS A 2 12.17 -22.88 -27.52
N SER A 3 13.18 -23.49 -28.14
CA SER A 3 13.60 -24.86 -27.80
C SER A 3 14.42 -24.99 -26.51
N ILE A 4 15.14 -23.94 -26.11
CA ILE A 4 15.98 -23.96 -24.89
C ILE A 4 15.13 -23.64 -23.64
N ARG A 5 14.14 -22.73 -23.75
CA ARG A 5 13.12 -22.56 -22.70
C ARG A 5 12.36 -23.86 -22.43
N ALA A 6 11.94 -24.57 -23.50
CA ALA A 6 11.26 -25.84 -23.37
C ALA A 6 12.15 -26.95 -22.74
N LYS A 7 13.46 -26.96 -23.01
CA LYS A 7 14.35 -27.96 -22.42
C LYS A 7 14.60 -27.75 -20.92
N ILE A 8 14.81 -26.50 -20.46
CA ILE A 8 15.01 -26.21 -19.03
C ILE A 8 13.73 -26.52 -18.23
N TYR A 9 12.53 -26.24 -18.81
CA TYR A 9 11.26 -26.57 -18.17
C TYR A 9 10.82 -28.03 -18.32
N ALA A 10 11.29 -28.74 -19.32
CA ALA A 10 10.97 -30.15 -19.52
C ALA A 10 11.81 -31.09 -18.66
N GLU A 11 12.98 -30.66 -18.20
CA GLU A 11 13.87 -31.45 -17.33
C GLU A 11 13.61 -31.25 -15.84
N THR A 12 12.79 -30.23 -15.45
CA THR A 12 12.35 -30.02 -14.06
C THR A 12 10.84 -30.19 -14.00
N SER A 13 10.34 -31.03 -13.09
CA SER A 13 8.90 -31.13 -12.84
C SER A 13 8.32 -29.77 -12.52
N GLU A 14 7.16 -29.39 -13.08
CA GLU A 14 6.49 -28.07 -12.87
C GLU A 14 6.34 -27.69 -11.38
N SER A 15 6.33 -28.68 -10.49
CA SER A 15 6.26 -28.50 -9.03
C SER A 15 7.56 -27.94 -8.40
N CYS A 16 8.71 -28.11 -9.07
CA CYS A 16 10.01 -27.64 -8.53
C CYS A 16 10.18 -26.11 -8.60
N CYS A 17 9.54 -25.45 -9.57
CA CYS A 17 9.73 -24.00 -9.79
C CYS A 17 8.99 -23.11 -8.77
N ILE A 18 8.11 -23.68 -7.93
CA ILE A 18 7.28 -22.98 -6.95
C ILE A 18 7.71 -23.26 -5.51
N ALA A 19 8.71 -24.12 -5.32
CA ALA A 19 9.14 -24.56 -3.99
C ALA A 19 9.91 -23.47 -3.22
N THR A 20 9.77 -23.47 -1.91
CA THR A 20 10.63 -22.64 -1.02
C THR A 20 12.05 -23.22 -0.97
N LEU A 21 13.02 -22.40 -0.54
CA LEU A 21 14.42 -22.84 -0.39
C LEU A 21 14.55 -24.11 0.48
N SER A 22 13.75 -24.20 1.56
CA SER A 22 13.73 -25.38 2.43
C SER A 22 13.21 -26.63 1.73
N GLN A 23 12.17 -26.49 0.90
CA GLN A 23 11.62 -27.60 0.10
C GLN A 23 12.61 -28.06 -0.96
N CYS A 24 13.30 -27.15 -1.64
CA CYS A 24 14.34 -27.49 -2.60
C CYS A 24 15.55 -28.19 -1.96
N ARG A 25 15.93 -27.84 -0.72
CA ARG A 25 17.02 -28.51 0.02
C ARG A 25 16.69 -29.95 0.38
N SER A 26 15.42 -30.28 0.56
CA SER A 26 14.96 -31.65 0.83
C SER A 26 14.65 -32.44 -0.44
N CYS A 27 14.72 -31.85 -1.62
CA CYS A 27 14.47 -32.50 -2.91
C CYS A 27 15.56 -33.53 -3.22
N LYS A 28 15.16 -34.69 -3.76
CA LYS A 28 16.08 -35.76 -4.14
C LYS A 28 17.04 -35.34 -5.29
N GLU A 29 16.62 -34.40 -6.13
CA GLU A 29 17.38 -33.91 -7.29
C GLU A 29 18.13 -32.60 -7.03
N LYS A 30 18.28 -32.20 -5.77
CA LYS A 30 18.86 -30.90 -5.38
C LYS A 30 20.25 -30.65 -5.94
N ASP A 31 21.09 -31.69 -6.01
CA ASP A 31 22.51 -31.59 -6.41
C ASP A 31 22.70 -31.40 -7.91
N SER A 32 21.73 -31.84 -8.72
CA SER A 32 21.70 -31.66 -10.18
C SER A 32 20.82 -30.47 -10.65
N CYS A 33 20.09 -29.84 -9.73
CA CYS A 33 19.15 -28.75 -10.07
C CYS A 33 19.89 -27.45 -10.42
N LEU A 34 19.92 -27.13 -11.72
CA LEU A 34 20.53 -25.89 -12.22
C LEU A 34 19.88 -24.62 -11.68
N ILE A 35 18.55 -24.67 -11.45
CA ILE A 35 17.79 -23.54 -10.89
C ILE A 35 18.22 -23.29 -9.44
N LEU A 36 18.33 -24.32 -8.63
CA LEU A 36 18.78 -24.21 -7.25
C LEU A 36 20.21 -23.67 -7.17
N ARG A 37 21.13 -24.19 -7.99
CA ARG A 37 22.52 -23.72 -8.07
C ARG A 37 22.61 -22.26 -8.43
N ASP A 38 21.89 -21.82 -9.44
CA ASP A 38 21.89 -20.43 -9.88
C ASP A 38 21.30 -19.49 -8.81
N GLN A 39 20.22 -19.89 -8.16
CA GLN A 39 19.61 -19.13 -7.06
C GLN A 39 20.55 -19.03 -5.85
N LEU A 40 21.16 -20.11 -5.43
CA LEU A 40 22.12 -20.11 -4.32
C LEU A 40 23.33 -19.20 -4.61
N SER A 41 23.89 -19.26 -5.82
CA SER A 41 24.97 -18.37 -6.24
C SER A 41 24.57 -16.89 -6.20
N PHE A 42 23.35 -16.58 -6.64
CA PHE A 42 22.82 -15.22 -6.59
C PHE A 42 22.69 -14.72 -5.14
N TYR A 43 22.11 -15.52 -4.24
CA TYR A 43 21.98 -15.14 -2.83
C TYR A 43 23.33 -15.00 -2.11
N ASN A 44 24.29 -15.85 -2.41
CA ASN A 44 25.65 -15.74 -1.86
C ASN A 44 26.33 -14.43 -2.27
N ARG A 45 26.14 -13.96 -3.52
CA ARG A 45 26.65 -12.65 -3.94
C ARG A 45 26.06 -11.49 -3.16
N LEU A 46 24.81 -11.63 -2.71
CA LEU A 46 24.17 -10.64 -1.84
C LEU A 46 24.62 -10.72 -0.37
N GLY A 47 25.54 -11.67 -0.04
CA GLY A 47 26.04 -11.88 1.32
C GLY A 47 24.99 -12.52 2.25
N ILE A 48 24.12 -13.35 1.70
CA ILE A 48 23.14 -14.15 2.44
C ILE A 48 23.77 -15.53 2.69
N SER A 49 24.69 -15.59 3.67
CA SER A 49 25.62 -16.71 3.89
C SER A 49 25.05 -17.95 4.60
N ARG A 50 23.78 -17.96 4.98
CA ARG A 50 23.12 -19.17 5.52
C ARG A 50 22.63 -20.13 4.43
N ILE A 51 23.03 -19.89 3.21
CA ILE A 51 22.71 -20.69 2.02
C ILE A 51 23.98 -21.44 1.59
N ASP A 52 24.87 -21.77 2.51
CA ASP A 52 26.11 -22.45 2.21
C ASP A 52 25.87 -23.86 1.69
N ASP A 53 26.37 -24.15 0.51
CA ASP A 53 27.51 -24.99 0.18
C ASP A 53 27.67 -25.07 -1.35
N ALA A 54 28.87 -24.70 -1.77
CA ALA A 54 29.56 -25.07 -3.01
C ALA A 54 28.82 -24.88 -4.36
N ILE A 55 29.01 -23.74 -5.00
CA ILE A 55 28.73 -23.61 -6.44
C ILE A 55 29.87 -22.88 -7.17
N ASP A 56 30.34 -23.56 -8.21
CA ASP A 56 31.38 -23.09 -9.11
C ASP A 56 30.94 -21.85 -9.91
N SER A 57 31.83 -20.84 -9.95
CA SER A 57 31.63 -19.55 -10.59
C SER A 57 31.56 -19.57 -12.12
N ASN A 58 31.88 -20.69 -12.78
CA ASN A 58 31.96 -20.78 -14.24
C ASN A 58 30.59 -20.98 -14.95
N SER A 59 29.57 -21.44 -14.23
CA SER A 59 28.23 -21.66 -14.80
C SER A 59 27.41 -20.38 -15.03
N LEU A 60 27.85 -19.24 -14.48
CA LEU A 60 27.14 -17.95 -14.49
C LEU A 60 27.18 -17.19 -15.82
N ASN A 61 28.22 -17.40 -16.61
CA ASN A 61 28.40 -16.65 -17.88
C ASN A 61 27.50 -17.16 -19.01
N SER A 62 27.06 -18.44 -18.95
CA SER A 62 26.19 -19.02 -19.96
C SER A 62 24.72 -18.61 -19.85
N ILE A 63 24.29 -18.12 -18.68
CA ILE A 63 22.88 -17.75 -18.43
C ILE A 63 22.59 -16.29 -18.80
N LYS A 64 23.61 -15.41 -18.82
CA LYS A 64 23.46 -13.99 -19.19
C LYS A 64 22.91 -13.73 -20.60
N HIS A 65 23.06 -14.71 -21.52
CA HIS A 65 22.58 -14.58 -22.91
C HIS A 65 21.13 -15.06 -23.13
N LEU A 66 20.50 -15.69 -22.13
CA LEU A 66 19.18 -16.29 -22.29
C LEU A 66 18.00 -15.31 -22.12
N TRP A 67 18.27 -14.10 -21.65
CA TRP A 67 17.23 -13.17 -21.17
C TRP A 67 17.18 -11.83 -21.93
N LYS A 68 17.67 -11.76 -23.17
CA LYS A 68 17.51 -10.57 -24.01
C LYS A 68 16.17 -10.57 -24.73
N ASP A 69 15.45 -9.47 -24.52
CA ASP A 69 14.44 -8.87 -25.38
C ASP A 69 13.13 -9.66 -25.63
N SER A 70 12.23 -9.65 -24.67
CA SER A 70 10.84 -9.48 -25.05
C SER A 70 10.53 -7.99 -25.01
N ALA A 71 10.50 -7.32 -26.16
CA ALA A 71 10.10 -5.92 -26.25
C ALA A 71 8.63 -5.82 -25.81
N ARG A 72 8.40 -5.46 -24.53
CA ARG A 72 7.06 -5.20 -24.00
C ARG A 72 6.58 -3.86 -24.55
N THR A 73 5.32 -3.79 -24.93
CA THR A 73 4.72 -2.57 -25.41
C THR A 73 4.67 -1.54 -24.29
N LYS A 74 5.36 -0.42 -24.48
CA LYS A 74 5.33 0.74 -23.58
C LYS A 74 4.99 1.99 -24.37
N ARG A 75 4.14 2.84 -23.81
CA ARG A 75 3.82 4.13 -24.42
C ARG A 75 3.68 5.21 -23.34
N TYR A 76 4.18 6.39 -23.63
CA TYR A 76 3.91 7.59 -22.88
C TYR A 76 2.54 8.15 -23.32
N ASP A 77 1.67 8.40 -22.33
CA ASP A 77 0.35 8.94 -22.62
C ASP A 77 0.02 10.09 -21.65
N PRO A 78 0.16 11.35 -22.09
CA PRO A 78 -0.10 12.50 -21.23
C PRO A 78 -1.56 12.66 -20.82
N SER A 79 -2.52 12.01 -21.50
CA SER A 79 -3.93 12.02 -21.12
C SER A 79 -4.18 11.36 -19.75
N TRP A 80 -3.21 10.61 -19.23
CA TRP A 80 -3.25 10.00 -17.91
C TRP A 80 -2.66 10.88 -16.79
N ASN A 81 -2.20 12.09 -17.13
CA ASN A 81 -1.61 12.97 -16.10
C ASN A 81 -2.66 13.58 -15.19
N PHE A 82 -3.87 13.89 -15.68
CA PHE A 82 -4.99 14.45 -14.90
C PHE A 82 -4.60 15.68 -14.08
N SER A 83 -3.81 16.59 -14.67
CA SER A 83 -3.25 17.76 -13.98
C SER A 83 -4.30 18.78 -13.55
N GLU A 84 -5.39 18.89 -14.29
CA GLU A 84 -6.48 19.86 -14.07
C GLU A 84 -7.70 19.25 -13.36
N ASP A 85 -7.68 17.94 -13.07
CA ASP A 85 -8.83 17.24 -12.53
C ASP A 85 -9.00 17.40 -11.03
N ASN A 86 -10.28 17.43 -10.59
CA ASN A 86 -10.59 17.46 -9.16
C ASN A 86 -10.37 16.10 -8.50
N THR A 87 -9.24 15.95 -7.82
CA THR A 87 -8.89 14.72 -7.09
C THR A 87 -9.57 14.59 -5.73
N ARG A 88 -10.43 15.56 -5.35
CA ARG A 88 -11.02 15.68 -4.00
C ARG A 88 -12.54 15.46 -3.98
N ALA A 89 -13.14 15.13 -5.12
CA ALA A 89 -14.58 14.92 -5.25
C ALA A 89 -15.12 13.87 -4.25
N TYR A 90 -16.37 14.00 -3.84
CA TYR A 90 -17.00 13.14 -2.85
C TYR A 90 -16.15 13.01 -1.58
N THR A 91 -15.95 11.79 -1.12
CA THR A 91 -15.21 11.47 0.10
C THR A 91 -13.71 11.21 -0.12
N HIS A 92 -13.14 11.51 -1.30
CA HIS A 92 -11.70 11.30 -1.54
C HIS A 92 -10.81 12.11 -0.59
N ALA A 93 -11.26 13.29 -0.15
CA ALA A 93 -10.49 14.20 0.69
C ALA A 93 -10.74 14.06 2.20
N ILE A 94 -11.55 13.12 2.67
CA ILE A 94 -11.95 13.02 4.10
C ILE A 94 -10.78 12.82 5.07
N HIS A 95 -9.66 12.30 4.61
CA HIS A 95 -8.44 12.12 5.40
C HIS A 95 -7.20 12.15 4.51
N PRO A 96 -6.14 12.89 4.85
CA PRO A 96 -4.85 12.76 4.19
C PRO A 96 -4.29 11.37 4.46
N TYR A 97 -3.74 10.74 3.43
CA TYR A 97 -3.06 9.46 3.54
C TYR A 97 -1.86 9.44 2.59
N PRO A 98 -0.71 8.84 2.97
CA PRO A 98 0.46 8.83 2.13
C PRO A 98 0.23 8.09 0.80
N ALA A 99 0.80 8.61 -0.28
CA ALA A 99 0.88 7.95 -1.59
C ALA A 99 -0.48 7.43 -2.12
N MET A 100 -1.54 8.24 -1.98
CA MET A 100 -2.86 7.87 -2.53
C MET A 100 -2.82 7.85 -4.06
N MET A 101 -3.39 6.80 -4.66
CA MET A 101 -3.66 6.77 -6.10
C MET A 101 -4.64 7.90 -6.47
N ILE A 102 -4.39 8.57 -7.59
CA ILE A 102 -5.29 9.58 -8.14
C ILE A 102 -6.61 8.91 -8.53
N PRO A 103 -7.78 9.42 -8.06
CA PRO A 103 -9.09 8.83 -8.36
C PRO A 103 -9.33 8.61 -9.86
N GLN A 104 -8.94 9.56 -10.69
CA GLN A 104 -9.15 9.50 -12.14
C GLN A 104 -8.38 8.34 -12.79
N VAL A 105 -7.18 8.00 -12.28
CA VAL A 105 -6.43 6.82 -12.77
C VAL A 105 -7.21 5.55 -12.46
N ALA A 106 -7.68 5.40 -11.21
CA ALA A 106 -8.47 4.25 -10.81
C ALA A 106 -9.78 4.14 -11.61
N GLY A 107 -10.51 5.26 -11.69
CA GLY A 107 -11.78 5.33 -12.42
C GLY A 107 -11.63 4.97 -13.88
N ARG A 108 -10.65 5.56 -14.59
CA ARG A 108 -10.41 5.28 -16.00
C ARG A 108 -10.03 3.82 -16.27
N LEU A 109 -9.20 3.22 -15.41
CA LEU A 109 -8.87 1.80 -15.52
C LEU A 109 -10.09 0.89 -15.32
N ILE A 110 -10.95 1.23 -14.35
CA ILE A 110 -12.21 0.51 -14.16
C ILE A 110 -13.09 0.67 -15.41
N ASP A 111 -13.29 1.88 -15.91
CA ASP A 111 -14.13 2.16 -17.09
C ASP A 111 -13.64 1.44 -18.37
N MET A 112 -12.32 1.27 -18.51
CA MET A 112 -11.74 0.57 -19.68
C MET A 112 -12.00 -0.94 -19.68
N TYR A 113 -12.06 -1.57 -18.52
CA TYR A 113 -12.06 -3.04 -18.42
C TYR A 113 -13.30 -3.61 -17.75
N ALA A 114 -14.12 -2.80 -17.06
CA ALA A 114 -15.31 -3.30 -16.38
C ALA A 114 -16.43 -3.64 -17.37
N LYS A 115 -17.10 -4.74 -17.06
CA LYS A 115 -18.33 -5.21 -17.70
C LYS A 115 -19.46 -5.25 -16.65
N PRO A 116 -20.72 -5.40 -17.05
CA PRO A 116 -21.79 -5.58 -16.06
C PRO A 116 -21.49 -6.69 -15.05
N LYS A 117 -21.69 -6.41 -13.77
CA LYS A 117 -21.40 -7.31 -12.64
C LYS A 117 -19.91 -7.58 -12.38
N THR A 118 -19.00 -6.75 -12.86
CA THR A 118 -17.58 -6.81 -12.52
C THR A 118 -17.36 -6.73 -11.02
N VAL A 119 -16.44 -7.52 -10.52
CA VAL A 119 -15.90 -7.45 -9.16
C VAL A 119 -14.49 -6.88 -9.21
N VAL A 120 -14.29 -5.76 -8.51
CA VAL A 120 -13.00 -5.06 -8.44
C VAL A 120 -12.24 -5.45 -7.16
N LEU A 121 -10.91 -5.56 -7.23
CA LEU A 121 -10.06 -5.77 -6.07
C LEU A 121 -8.94 -4.73 -6.04
N ASP A 122 -8.68 -4.18 -4.85
CA ASP A 122 -7.44 -3.47 -4.52
C ASP A 122 -6.75 -4.17 -3.34
N PRO A 123 -5.68 -4.96 -3.57
CA PRO A 123 -4.96 -5.69 -2.53
C PRO A 123 -4.02 -4.82 -1.68
N PHE A 124 -3.90 -3.52 -2.01
CA PHE A 124 -3.16 -2.51 -1.26
C PHE A 124 -4.03 -1.25 -1.12
N SER A 125 -5.25 -1.43 -0.57
CA SER A 125 -6.32 -0.44 -0.70
C SER A 125 -6.03 0.91 -0.04
N GLY A 126 -5.08 0.97 0.88
CA GLY A 126 -4.73 2.21 1.56
C GLY A 126 -5.98 2.94 2.06
N SER A 127 -6.12 4.20 1.70
CA SER A 127 -7.30 4.99 2.06
C SER A 127 -8.55 4.74 1.19
N GLY A 128 -8.56 3.72 0.30
CA GLY A 128 -9.74 3.28 -0.45
C GLY A 128 -10.10 4.11 -1.68
N SER A 129 -9.13 4.71 -2.37
CA SER A 129 -9.43 5.48 -3.60
C SER A 129 -10.04 4.62 -4.69
N VAL A 130 -9.46 3.45 -4.97
CA VAL A 130 -10.00 2.48 -5.94
C VAL A 130 -11.38 1.98 -5.53
N LEU A 131 -11.58 1.73 -4.23
CA LEU A 131 -12.85 1.22 -3.69
C LEU A 131 -13.98 2.25 -3.84
N LEU A 132 -13.69 3.54 -3.63
CA LEU A 132 -14.67 4.59 -3.85
C LEU A 132 -15.00 4.71 -5.34
N GLU A 133 -13.99 4.66 -6.23
CA GLU A 133 -14.20 4.71 -7.67
C GLU A 133 -15.03 3.52 -8.19
N ALA A 134 -14.81 2.31 -7.65
CA ALA A 134 -15.65 1.15 -7.94
C ALA A 134 -17.08 1.34 -7.42
N PHE A 135 -17.24 1.86 -6.18
CA PHE A 135 -18.52 2.08 -5.55
C PHE A 135 -19.40 3.06 -6.31
N ILE A 136 -18.86 4.22 -6.72
CA ILE A 136 -19.65 5.24 -7.46
C ILE A 136 -20.03 4.80 -8.86
N ARG A 137 -19.33 3.80 -9.42
CA ARG A 137 -19.65 3.15 -10.71
C ARG A 137 -20.58 1.94 -10.57
N GLY A 138 -20.97 1.59 -9.36
CA GLY A 138 -21.88 0.48 -9.11
C GLY A 138 -21.25 -0.92 -9.14
N TYR A 139 -19.93 -1.03 -9.01
CA TYR A 139 -19.21 -2.30 -8.99
C TYR A 139 -18.91 -2.78 -7.57
N ASP A 140 -19.26 -4.03 -7.29
CA ASP A 140 -18.85 -4.68 -6.04
C ASP A 140 -17.33 -4.74 -5.96
N SER A 141 -16.78 -4.53 -4.74
CA SER A 141 -15.33 -4.49 -4.58
C SER A 141 -14.84 -5.15 -3.29
N TYR A 142 -13.57 -5.53 -3.34
CA TYR A 142 -12.76 -5.96 -2.20
C TYR A 142 -11.56 -5.03 -2.04
N GLY A 143 -11.27 -4.64 -0.81
CA GLY A 143 -10.06 -3.93 -0.43
C GLY A 143 -9.31 -4.70 0.64
N ILE A 144 -8.01 -4.86 0.50
CA ILE A 144 -7.14 -5.51 1.49
C ILE A 144 -6.10 -4.51 1.95
N ASP A 145 -5.89 -4.42 3.25
CA ASP A 145 -4.78 -3.68 3.85
C ASP A 145 -4.45 -4.26 5.22
N ILE A 146 -3.19 -4.08 5.66
CA ILE A 146 -2.70 -4.48 6.98
C ILE A 146 -2.76 -3.36 8.00
N ASN A 147 -3.00 -2.11 7.57
CA ASN A 147 -3.02 -0.92 8.42
C ASN A 147 -4.45 -0.63 8.92
N PRO A 148 -4.74 -0.76 10.23
CA PRO A 148 -6.08 -0.54 10.75
C PRO A 148 -6.63 0.87 10.47
N LEU A 149 -5.76 1.90 10.41
CA LEU A 149 -6.19 3.26 10.08
C LEU A 149 -6.66 3.35 8.61
N SER A 150 -5.96 2.72 7.68
CA SER A 150 -6.36 2.70 6.28
C SER A 150 -7.71 2.02 6.09
N LEU A 151 -7.91 0.89 6.76
CA LEU A 151 -9.18 0.15 6.74
C LEU A 151 -10.34 0.99 7.29
N LEU A 152 -10.12 1.73 8.38
CA LEU A 152 -11.10 2.65 8.95
C LEU A 152 -11.47 3.77 7.96
N ILE A 153 -10.46 4.41 7.36
CA ILE A 153 -10.66 5.47 6.36
C ILE A 153 -11.42 4.91 5.14
N SER A 154 -11.02 3.77 4.62
CA SER A 154 -11.66 3.13 3.47
C SER A 154 -13.14 2.79 3.72
N ARG A 155 -13.48 2.27 4.91
CA ARG A 155 -14.87 2.00 5.30
C ARG A 155 -15.71 3.26 5.31
N VAL A 156 -15.20 4.33 5.92
CA VAL A 156 -15.93 5.60 5.99
C VAL A 156 -16.07 6.22 4.60
N LYS A 157 -15.00 6.22 3.83
CA LYS A 157 -14.98 6.77 2.47
C LYS A 157 -16.03 6.16 1.55
N THR A 158 -16.27 4.86 1.67
CA THR A 158 -17.18 4.09 0.81
C THR A 158 -18.57 3.85 1.41
N THR A 159 -18.89 4.49 2.54
CA THR A 159 -20.18 4.36 3.21
C THR A 159 -20.94 5.67 3.18
N PRO A 160 -21.97 5.83 2.35
CA PRO A 160 -22.83 7.01 2.40
C PRO A 160 -23.53 7.13 3.76
N LEU A 161 -23.38 8.28 4.42
CA LEU A 161 -24.00 8.63 5.70
C LEU A 161 -24.80 9.92 5.55
N ASN A 162 -25.96 9.97 6.19
CA ASN A 162 -26.80 11.17 6.16
C ASN A 162 -26.08 12.35 6.84
N HIS A 163 -25.81 13.41 6.10
CA HIS A 163 -25.10 14.58 6.59
C HIS A 163 -25.84 15.30 7.74
N LYS A 164 -27.19 15.27 7.76
CA LYS A 164 -28.00 15.86 8.86
C LYS A 164 -27.78 15.08 10.18
N ASP A 165 -27.70 13.75 10.10
CA ASP A 165 -27.43 12.93 11.28
C ASP A 165 -26.01 13.16 11.80
N LEU A 166 -25.05 13.33 10.90
CA LEU A 166 -23.66 13.68 11.26
C LEU A 166 -23.59 15.07 11.94
N GLN A 167 -24.32 16.08 11.44
CA GLN A 167 -24.38 17.40 12.07
C GLN A 167 -24.98 17.36 13.47
N ILE A 168 -26.05 16.59 13.67
CA ILE A 168 -26.68 16.40 14.98
C ILE A 168 -25.68 15.75 15.95
N GLU A 169 -25.01 14.68 15.49
CA GLU A 169 -24.06 13.94 16.34
C GLU A 169 -22.81 14.76 16.66
N LEU A 170 -22.30 15.57 15.72
CA LEU A 170 -21.20 16.51 15.96
C LEU A 170 -21.52 17.46 17.13
N LYS A 171 -22.73 18.07 17.14
CA LYS A 171 -23.15 18.96 18.23
C LYS A 171 -23.18 18.23 19.58
N LYS A 172 -23.64 16.97 19.60
CA LYS A 172 -23.66 16.16 20.83
C LYS A 172 -22.25 15.83 21.32
N ILE A 173 -21.34 15.43 20.40
CA ILE A 173 -19.94 15.16 20.73
C ILE A 173 -19.29 16.40 21.36
N LEU A 174 -19.40 17.56 20.71
CA LEU A 174 -18.80 18.80 21.21
C LEU A 174 -19.36 19.20 22.57
N LYS A 175 -20.71 19.17 22.75
CA LYS A 175 -21.35 19.45 24.03
C LYS A 175 -20.89 18.47 25.12
N LYS A 176 -20.79 17.17 24.80
CA LYS A 176 -20.34 16.17 25.77
C LYS A 176 -18.86 16.34 26.12
N ALA A 177 -18.03 16.54 25.13
CA ALA A 177 -16.59 16.72 25.32
C ALA A 177 -16.27 17.95 26.17
N SER A 178 -17.01 19.07 26.01
CA SER A 178 -16.81 20.29 26.82
C SER A 178 -17.17 20.12 28.30
N LEU A 179 -17.97 19.12 28.66
CA LEU A 179 -18.36 18.79 30.04
C LEU A 179 -17.40 17.80 30.71
N ILE A 180 -16.50 17.20 29.97
CA ILE A 180 -15.58 16.19 30.48
C ILE A 180 -14.30 16.90 31.00
N THR A 181 -14.16 16.97 32.32
CA THR A 181 -13.03 17.64 32.97
C THR A 181 -12.00 16.68 33.58
N ASN A 182 -12.40 15.44 33.90
CA ASN A 182 -11.59 14.45 34.59
C ASN A 182 -11.58 13.11 33.86
N THR A 183 -10.78 12.99 32.78
CA THR A 183 -10.54 11.70 32.12
C THR A 183 -9.08 11.31 32.22
N LYS A 184 -8.86 10.03 32.46
CA LYS A 184 -7.52 9.44 32.41
C LYS A 184 -7.04 9.42 30.95
N LYS A 185 -5.98 10.17 30.62
CA LYS A 185 -5.34 10.11 29.30
C LYS A 185 -4.91 8.67 28.99
N PRO A 186 -4.95 8.23 27.74
CA PRO A 186 -4.45 6.93 27.36
C PRO A 186 -2.95 6.82 27.73
N ASN A 187 -2.53 5.59 28.06
CA ASN A 187 -1.15 5.33 28.43
C ASN A 187 -0.44 4.62 27.27
N PHE A 188 0.36 5.34 26.51
CA PHE A 188 1.24 4.78 25.50
C PHE A 188 2.59 5.49 25.53
N PHE A 189 3.60 4.81 24.97
CA PHE A 189 4.98 5.27 25.00
C PHE A 189 5.13 6.67 24.36
N ASN A 190 5.79 7.56 25.07
CA ASN A 190 6.10 8.94 24.64
C ASN A 190 4.89 9.87 24.39
N ILE A 191 3.74 9.65 25.02
CA ILE A 191 2.58 10.53 24.81
C ILE A 191 2.91 11.99 25.12
N ASP A 192 3.61 12.27 26.21
CA ASP A 192 4.00 13.64 26.66
C ASP A 192 5.09 14.28 25.77
N TYR A 193 5.81 13.48 25.00
CA TYR A 193 6.72 13.96 23.97
C TYR A 193 5.96 14.50 22.75
N TRP A 194 4.88 13.80 22.38
CA TRP A 194 4.11 14.09 21.17
C TRP A 194 2.95 15.05 21.38
N PHE A 195 2.50 15.29 22.61
CA PHE A 195 1.35 16.14 22.89
C PHE A 195 1.60 17.03 24.10
N LYS A 196 1.20 18.30 24.01
CA LYS A 196 1.11 19.18 25.17
C LYS A 196 0.01 18.68 26.11
N PRO A 197 0.13 18.92 27.45
CA PRO A 197 -0.88 18.47 28.43
C PRO A 197 -2.31 18.92 28.09
N GLU A 198 -2.48 20.17 27.67
CA GLU A 198 -3.77 20.75 27.33
C GLU A 198 -4.39 20.04 26.10
N VAL A 199 -3.57 19.80 25.09
CA VAL A 199 -3.98 19.07 23.88
C VAL A 199 -4.35 17.62 24.21
N ALA A 200 -3.57 16.95 25.04
CA ALA A 200 -3.85 15.59 25.49
C ALA A 200 -5.18 15.53 26.26
N SER A 201 -5.47 16.53 27.10
CA SER A 201 -6.76 16.64 27.80
C SER A 201 -7.93 16.80 26.83
N GLN A 202 -7.82 17.73 25.87
CA GLN A 202 -8.84 17.96 24.84
C GLN A 202 -9.10 16.69 23.99
N LEU A 203 -8.03 16.02 23.54
CA LEU A 203 -8.13 14.77 22.79
C LEU A 203 -8.78 13.65 23.61
N THR A 204 -8.48 13.55 24.91
CA THR A 204 -9.10 12.57 25.81
C THR A 204 -10.61 12.80 25.94
N ALA A 205 -11.02 14.07 26.08
CA ALA A 205 -12.44 14.44 26.15
C ALA A 205 -13.18 14.11 24.84
N LEU A 206 -12.59 14.45 23.69
CA LEU A 206 -13.14 14.11 22.37
C LEU A 206 -13.26 12.59 22.17
N GLN A 207 -12.21 11.83 22.52
CA GLN A 207 -12.19 10.36 22.43
C GLN A 207 -13.32 9.75 23.28
N ALA A 208 -13.46 10.19 24.55
CA ALA A 208 -14.51 9.72 25.45
C ALA A 208 -15.91 10.04 24.91
N ALA A 209 -16.12 11.24 24.38
CA ALA A 209 -17.39 11.61 23.75
C ALA A 209 -17.72 10.76 22.53
N ILE A 210 -16.74 10.51 21.63
CA ILE A 210 -16.91 9.65 20.45
C ILE A 210 -17.18 8.20 20.87
N ASN A 211 -16.44 7.70 21.85
CA ASN A 211 -16.63 6.32 22.34
C ASN A 211 -18.00 6.09 22.95
N SER A 212 -18.65 7.13 23.44
CA SER A 212 -20.00 7.08 24.02
C SER A 212 -21.13 7.04 22.97
N ILE A 213 -20.83 7.16 21.68
CA ILE A 213 -21.81 6.95 20.63
C ILE A 213 -22.29 5.49 20.70
N ASP A 214 -23.58 5.31 20.85
CA ASP A 214 -24.19 3.98 20.97
C ASP A 214 -24.06 3.22 19.65
N ASP A 215 -23.48 2.02 19.70
CA ASP A 215 -23.29 1.14 18.55
C ASP A 215 -24.47 0.20 18.30
N LYS A 216 -25.54 0.26 19.14
CA LYS A 216 -26.69 -0.63 19.01
C LYS A 216 -27.39 -0.45 17.66
N PRO A 217 -27.77 -1.56 17.01
CA PRO A 217 -28.57 -1.48 15.78
C PRO A 217 -29.90 -0.78 16.08
N VAL A 218 -30.22 0.25 15.31
CA VAL A 218 -31.53 0.90 15.38
C VAL A 218 -32.39 0.37 14.25
N PRO A 219 -33.70 0.14 14.47
CA PRO A 219 -34.63 -0.31 13.42
C PRO A 219 -34.60 0.65 12.21
N ALA A 220 -34.75 0.08 11.00
CA ALA A 220 -34.91 0.79 9.74
C ALA A 220 -33.75 1.68 9.29
N GLY A 221 -32.55 1.09 9.04
CA GLY A 221 -31.54 1.72 8.19
C GLY A 221 -30.54 2.64 8.87
N PHE A 222 -30.67 2.91 10.14
CA PHE A 222 -29.73 3.73 10.91
C PHE A 222 -28.45 2.94 11.24
N LYS A 223 -27.29 3.44 10.82
CA LYS A 223 -26.00 2.74 10.98
C LYS A 223 -25.13 3.49 12.01
N ARG A 224 -25.54 3.50 13.30
CA ARG A 224 -24.83 4.26 14.37
C ARG A 224 -23.34 3.90 14.48
N GLY A 225 -22.96 2.63 14.42
CA GLY A 225 -21.55 2.22 14.42
C GLY A 225 -20.75 2.86 13.28
N LYS A 226 -21.37 3.11 12.12
CA LYS A 226 -20.73 3.78 10.99
C LYS A 226 -20.57 5.29 11.22
N ILE A 227 -21.50 5.92 11.98
CA ILE A 227 -21.35 7.32 12.41
C ILE A 227 -20.16 7.44 13.38
N LYS A 228 -20.01 6.52 14.31
CA LYS A 228 -18.86 6.46 15.21
C LYS A 228 -17.54 6.32 14.44
N ASP A 229 -17.49 5.44 13.44
CA ASP A 229 -16.32 5.30 12.57
C ASP A 229 -16.00 6.59 11.81
N PHE A 230 -17.02 7.32 11.34
CA PHE A 230 -16.83 8.65 10.72
C PHE A 230 -16.11 9.61 11.66
N PHE A 231 -16.58 9.74 12.90
CA PHE A 231 -15.93 10.62 13.88
C PHE A 231 -14.58 10.11 14.35
N LYS A 232 -14.33 8.80 14.35
CA LYS A 232 -12.97 8.25 14.55
C LYS A 232 -12.01 8.66 13.43
N VAL A 233 -12.47 8.75 12.17
CA VAL A 233 -11.65 9.28 11.06
C VAL A 233 -11.34 10.76 11.27
N VAL A 234 -12.32 11.57 11.65
CA VAL A 234 -12.10 12.99 12.00
C VAL A 234 -11.10 13.12 13.16
N PHE A 235 -11.29 12.32 14.21
CA PHE A 235 -10.43 12.29 15.38
C PHE A 235 -8.99 11.89 15.03
N SER A 236 -8.80 10.89 14.18
CA SER A 236 -7.45 10.47 13.76
C SER A 236 -6.68 11.57 13.02
N PHE A 237 -7.38 12.39 12.23
CA PHE A 237 -6.80 13.61 11.64
C PHE A 237 -6.43 14.62 12.72
N THR A 238 -7.35 14.88 13.67
CA THR A 238 -7.15 15.83 14.76
C THR A 238 -5.95 15.45 15.62
N VAL A 239 -5.81 14.19 15.98
CA VAL A 239 -4.65 13.66 16.72
C VAL A 239 -3.34 14.08 16.05
N ARG A 240 -3.22 13.86 14.73
CA ARG A 240 -2.00 14.20 14.03
C ARG A 240 -1.81 15.73 13.91
N ALA A 241 -2.86 16.44 13.57
CA ALA A 241 -2.82 17.90 13.37
C ALA A 241 -2.51 18.66 14.65
N ALA A 242 -2.99 18.17 15.80
CA ALA A 242 -2.75 18.78 17.11
C ALA A 242 -1.48 18.28 17.82
N SER A 243 -0.78 17.28 17.24
CA SER A 243 0.45 16.75 17.84
C SER A 243 1.65 17.68 17.62
N ASN A 244 2.71 17.48 18.41
CA ASN A 244 3.99 18.16 18.26
C ASN A 244 4.77 17.70 17.00
N THR A 245 4.10 17.15 15.99
CA THR A 245 4.74 16.69 14.74
C THR A 245 4.76 17.79 13.68
N ARG A 246 5.75 17.75 12.80
CA ARG A 246 5.75 18.60 11.59
C ARG A 246 4.64 18.14 10.66
N ASN A 247 3.56 18.93 10.55
CA ASN A 247 2.33 18.54 9.83
C ASN A 247 2.50 18.41 8.30
N GLY A 248 3.58 18.94 7.73
CA GLY A 248 3.88 18.82 6.29
C GLY A 248 4.51 17.49 5.88
N GLU A 249 4.89 16.64 6.82
CA GLU A 249 5.65 15.41 6.57
C GLU A 249 4.84 14.15 6.96
N PHE A 250 5.04 13.05 6.22
CA PHE A 250 4.39 11.77 6.56
C PHE A 250 5.13 11.02 7.68
N LYS A 251 6.44 11.21 7.81
CA LYS A 251 7.24 10.65 8.92
C LYS A 251 6.98 11.41 10.21
N LEU A 252 7.25 10.77 11.33
CA LEU A 252 7.14 11.37 12.67
C LEU A 252 8.42 12.17 12.99
N TYR A 253 8.41 13.44 12.59
CA TYR A 253 9.40 14.41 13.02
C TYR A 253 8.77 15.39 14.00
N ARG A 254 9.40 15.62 15.13
CA ARG A 254 8.96 16.62 16.12
C ARG A 254 9.26 18.05 15.61
N ILE A 255 8.41 18.96 15.95
CA ILE A 255 8.64 20.40 15.78
C ILE A 255 9.86 20.78 16.62
N ASP A 256 10.71 21.68 16.11
CA ASP A 256 11.88 22.17 16.81
C ASP A 256 11.46 22.89 18.11
N ASP A 257 12.24 22.74 19.19
CA ASP A 257 11.84 23.18 20.53
C ASP A 257 11.52 24.68 20.61
N ASP A 258 12.23 25.53 19.84
CA ASP A 258 11.92 26.99 19.80
C ASP A 258 10.57 27.30 19.14
N LYS A 259 10.22 26.58 18.08
CA LYS A 259 8.89 26.70 17.45
C LYS A 259 7.79 26.10 18.32
N LEU A 260 8.13 25.04 19.06
CA LEU A 260 7.18 24.37 19.94
C LEU A 260 6.71 25.24 21.09
N LYS A 261 7.54 26.18 21.59
CA LYS A 261 7.15 27.14 22.65
C LYS A 261 5.89 27.91 22.28
N ASN A 262 5.79 28.33 21.02
CA ASN A 262 4.68 29.15 20.51
C ASN A 262 3.60 28.32 19.80
N TYR A 263 3.78 27.00 19.71
CA TYR A 263 2.81 26.11 19.08
C TYR A 263 1.76 25.68 20.10
N SER A 264 0.53 26.18 19.96
CA SER A 264 -0.59 25.89 20.86
C SER A 264 -1.86 25.58 20.06
N PRO A 265 -1.96 24.36 19.48
CA PRO A 265 -3.14 23.99 18.72
C PRO A 265 -4.33 23.73 19.64
N ASP A 266 -5.53 24.12 19.18
CA ASP A 266 -6.79 23.76 19.80
C ASP A 266 -7.38 22.52 19.11
N ALA A 267 -7.45 21.41 19.84
CA ALA A 267 -7.94 20.16 19.29
C ALA A 267 -9.47 20.19 19.04
N PHE A 268 -10.24 21.00 19.78
CA PHE A 268 -11.67 21.14 19.53
C PHE A 268 -11.92 21.91 18.24
N GLU A 269 -11.19 22.99 18.00
CA GLU A 269 -11.30 23.78 16.78
C GLU A 269 -10.91 22.94 15.55
N ILE A 270 -9.76 22.24 15.61
CA ILE A 270 -9.29 21.37 14.55
C ILE A 270 -10.31 20.25 14.25
N PHE A 271 -10.86 19.61 15.29
CA PHE A 271 -11.86 18.57 15.16
C PHE A 271 -13.14 19.08 14.51
N THR A 272 -13.65 20.23 14.99
CA THR A 272 -14.88 20.83 14.49
C THR A 272 -14.77 21.18 13.02
N LYS A 273 -13.73 21.93 12.66
CA LYS A 273 -13.47 22.32 11.26
C LYS A 273 -13.36 21.09 10.35
N ARG A 274 -12.60 20.08 10.78
CA ARG A 274 -12.43 18.87 9.98
C ARG A 274 -13.72 18.06 9.87
N ALA A 275 -14.52 18.00 10.93
CA ALA A 275 -15.83 17.34 10.89
C ALA A 275 -16.76 18.02 9.88
N GLU A 276 -16.85 19.35 9.88
CA GLU A 276 -17.68 20.13 8.96
C GLU A 276 -17.25 19.91 7.49
N GLU A 277 -15.94 19.98 7.19
CA GLU A 277 -15.40 19.67 5.86
C GLU A 277 -15.76 18.26 5.40
N ASN A 278 -15.63 17.27 6.28
CA ASN A 278 -15.95 15.90 5.96
C ASN A 278 -17.46 15.65 5.82
N ILE A 279 -18.29 16.34 6.60
CA ILE A 279 -19.76 16.30 6.48
C ILE A 279 -20.20 16.85 5.13
N ALA A 280 -19.61 17.96 4.67
CA ALA A 280 -19.87 18.52 3.35
C ALA A 280 -19.52 17.52 2.24
N SER A 281 -18.33 16.90 2.29
CA SER A 281 -17.93 15.86 1.34
C SER A 281 -18.85 14.63 1.37
N MET A 282 -19.36 14.25 2.54
CA MET A 282 -20.29 13.14 2.73
C MET A 282 -21.68 13.45 2.20
N SER A 283 -22.11 14.72 2.23
CA SER A 283 -23.38 15.15 1.64
C SER A 283 -23.46 14.80 0.16
N ASP A 284 -22.42 15.12 -0.62
CA ASP A 284 -22.36 14.82 -2.05
C ASP A 284 -22.48 13.31 -2.32
N LEU A 285 -21.81 12.49 -1.49
CA LEU A 285 -21.87 11.04 -1.62
C LEU A 285 -23.26 10.50 -1.23
N TRP A 286 -23.84 11.02 -0.14
CA TRP A 286 -25.16 10.62 0.33
C TRP A 286 -26.25 10.92 -0.69
N GLU A 287 -26.30 12.12 -1.24
CA GLU A 287 -27.34 12.55 -2.16
C GLU A 287 -27.43 11.65 -3.40
N LYS A 288 -26.28 11.23 -3.93
CA LYS A 288 -26.22 10.42 -5.14
C LYS A 288 -26.29 8.91 -4.89
N TYR A 289 -25.70 8.43 -3.78
CA TYR A 289 -25.44 7.01 -3.60
C TYR A 289 -26.04 6.38 -2.34
N SER A 290 -26.89 7.11 -1.59
CA SER A 290 -27.53 6.58 -0.35
C SER A 290 -28.36 5.30 -0.59
N ARG A 291 -28.90 5.13 -1.80
CA ARG A 291 -29.71 3.96 -2.21
C ARG A 291 -28.91 2.89 -2.94
N SER A 292 -27.59 3.05 -3.10
CA SER A 292 -26.74 2.08 -3.77
C SER A 292 -26.79 0.72 -3.06
N LYS A 293 -26.87 -0.35 -3.85
CA LYS A 293 -26.79 -1.75 -3.39
C LYS A 293 -25.37 -2.33 -3.55
N THR A 294 -24.42 -1.53 -4.05
CA THR A 294 -23.03 -1.92 -4.26
C THR A 294 -22.36 -2.32 -2.95
N LYS A 295 -21.67 -3.45 -2.95
CA LYS A 295 -21.00 -3.99 -1.78
C LYS A 295 -19.51 -3.68 -1.84
N VAL A 296 -19.01 -3.08 -0.75
CA VAL A 296 -17.57 -2.87 -0.55
C VAL A 296 -17.14 -3.72 0.65
N ASN A 297 -16.26 -4.70 0.40
CA ASN A 297 -15.74 -5.61 1.40
C ASN A 297 -14.31 -5.19 1.74
N ILE A 298 -14.07 -4.79 2.98
CA ILE A 298 -12.76 -4.31 3.44
C ILE A 298 -12.20 -5.31 4.43
N LEU A 299 -11.06 -5.91 4.09
CA LEU A 299 -10.44 -7.04 4.75
C LEU A 299 -9.14 -6.60 5.43
N ASN A 300 -9.01 -6.92 6.72
CA ASN A 300 -7.75 -6.77 7.46
C ASN A 300 -6.91 -8.03 7.24
N GLU A 301 -6.32 -8.13 6.07
CA GLU A 301 -5.55 -9.29 5.64
C GLU A 301 -4.26 -8.86 4.94
N ASP A 302 -3.38 -9.81 4.70
CA ASP A 302 -2.10 -9.59 4.07
C ASP A 302 -2.08 -10.28 2.70
N ALA A 303 -1.97 -9.49 1.64
CA ALA A 303 -1.97 -9.97 0.26
C ALA A 303 -0.79 -10.91 -0.11
N ARG A 304 0.21 -11.05 0.78
CA ARG A 304 1.30 -12.05 0.62
C ARG A 304 0.86 -13.46 0.95
N HIS A 305 -0.30 -13.62 1.57
CA HIS A 305 -0.84 -14.90 2.03
C HIS A 305 -2.18 -15.19 1.35
N ARG A 306 -2.65 -16.43 1.53
CA ARG A 306 -3.99 -16.79 1.07
C ARG A 306 -5.04 -15.98 1.81
N THR A 307 -5.78 -15.15 1.08
CA THR A 307 -6.86 -14.33 1.61
C THR A 307 -8.18 -15.10 1.69
N SER A 308 -9.17 -14.51 2.38
CA SER A 308 -10.53 -15.04 2.46
C SER A 308 -11.32 -14.93 1.14
N ILE A 309 -10.77 -14.22 0.15
CA ILE A 309 -11.38 -14.12 -1.18
C ILE A 309 -11.33 -15.48 -1.87
N LYS A 310 -12.46 -15.92 -2.41
CA LYS A 310 -12.57 -17.20 -3.13
C LYS A 310 -11.74 -17.18 -4.40
N ASP A 311 -11.27 -18.36 -4.81
CA ASP A 311 -10.58 -18.56 -6.08
C ASP A 311 -11.42 -18.05 -7.24
N ARG A 312 -10.80 -17.40 -8.22
CA ARG A 312 -11.46 -16.89 -9.44
C ARG A 312 -12.71 -16.05 -9.16
N LYS A 313 -12.66 -15.20 -8.12
CA LYS A 313 -13.79 -14.32 -7.73
C LYS A 313 -13.71 -12.96 -8.39
N VAL A 314 -12.52 -12.46 -8.69
CA VAL A 314 -12.22 -11.09 -9.10
C VAL A 314 -12.13 -11.00 -10.62
N ASP A 315 -12.71 -9.96 -11.21
CA ASP A 315 -12.63 -9.68 -12.66
C ASP A 315 -11.51 -8.69 -12.99
N ILE A 316 -11.35 -7.66 -12.15
CA ILE A 316 -10.35 -6.60 -12.34
C ILE A 316 -9.63 -6.33 -11.03
N VAL A 317 -8.32 -6.25 -11.09
CA VAL A 317 -7.49 -5.65 -10.04
C VAL A 317 -6.99 -4.29 -10.51
N VAL A 318 -7.23 -3.26 -9.72
CA VAL A 318 -6.62 -1.95 -9.88
C VAL A 318 -5.91 -1.63 -8.56
N THR A 319 -4.60 -1.43 -8.60
CA THR A 319 -3.83 -1.29 -7.37
C THR A 319 -2.54 -0.51 -7.56
N SER A 320 -2.04 0.03 -6.45
CA SER A 320 -0.71 0.63 -6.36
C SER A 320 -0.01 0.10 -5.12
N PRO A 321 0.84 -0.94 -5.24
CA PRO A 321 1.63 -1.43 -4.11
C PRO A 321 2.59 -0.33 -3.63
N PRO A 322 3.14 -0.41 -2.41
CA PRO A 322 4.25 0.45 -2.01
C PRO A 322 5.38 0.38 -3.06
N TYR A 323 6.00 1.52 -3.38
CA TYR A 323 7.08 1.57 -4.38
C TYR A 323 8.44 1.14 -3.82
N GLY A 324 8.45 0.53 -2.66
CA GLY A 324 9.60 -0.01 -1.96
C GLY A 324 9.32 -0.21 -0.47
N ASP A 325 10.33 -0.64 0.27
CA ASP A 325 10.22 -0.84 1.71
C ASP A 325 9.87 0.48 2.45
N SER A 326 9.02 0.39 3.47
CA SER A 326 8.51 1.56 4.20
C SER A 326 9.59 2.32 4.98
N LYS A 327 10.68 1.67 5.36
CA LYS A 327 11.78 2.30 6.11
C LYS A 327 12.48 3.38 5.30
N THR A 328 12.55 3.20 3.98
CA THR A 328 13.29 4.11 3.10
C THR A 328 12.42 4.87 2.12
N THR A 329 11.15 4.53 2.00
CA THR A 329 10.19 5.21 1.13
C THR A 329 9.10 5.91 1.96
N VAL A 330 7.88 5.41 1.89
CA VAL A 330 6.72 5.98 2.59
C VAL A 330 6.50 5.22 3.89
N ALA A 331 6.67 5.88 5.02
CA ALA A 331 6.50 5.30 6.35
C ALA A 331 5.03 5.31 6.78
N TYR A 332 4.23 4.40 6.23
CA TYR A 332 2.80 4.28 6.54
C TYR A 332 2.52 4.05 8.03
N GLY A 333 3.36 3.24 8.69
CA GLY A 333 3.26 2.98 10.11
C GLY A 333 3.56 4.20 10.96
N GLN A 334 4.61 4.98 10.63
CA GLN A 334 4.89 6.22 11.34
C GLN A 334 3.74 7.22 11.17
N PHE A 335 3.20 7.34 9.94
CA PHE A 335 2.04 8.22 9.70
C PHE A 335 0.85 7.85 10.58
N SER A 336 0.57 6.57 10.73
CA SER A 336 -0.63 6.05 11.41
C SER A 336 -0.46 5.92 12.93
N ARG A 337 0.78 5.86 13.44
CA ARG A 337 1.10 5.42 14.79
C ARG A 337 0.36 6.19 15.88
N LEU A 338 0.45 7.51 15.89
CA LEU A 338 -0.20 8.32 16.92
C LEU A 338 -1.73 8.18 16.88
N SER A 339 -2.31 8.19 15.69
CA SER A 339 -3.74 7.99 15.49
C SER A 339 -4.19 6.61 15.96
N LEU A 340 -3.44 5.55 15.64
CA LEU A 340 -3.76 4.19 16.09
C LEU A 340 -3.66 4.05 17.61
N GLN A 341 -2.63 4.59 18.25
CA GLN A 341 -2.47 4.58 19.69
C GLN A 341 -3.64 5.30 20.40
N TRP A 342 -4.04 6.47 19.91
CA TRP A 342 -5.22 7.19 20.42
C TRP A 342 -6.54 6.44 20.14
N LEU A 343 -6.62 5.65 19.09
CA LEU A 343 -7.80 4.82 18.81
C LEU A 343 -7.82 3.51 19.61
N GLY A 344 -6.80 3.25 20.45
CA GLY A 344 -6.71 2.08 21.32
C GLY A 344 -6.11 0.84 20.65
N PHE A 345 -5.38 0.99 19.53
CA PHE A 345 -4.64 -0.10 18.92
C PHE A 345 -3.27 -0.27 19.58
N GLU A 346 -2.83 -1.51 19.72
CA GLU A 346 -1.58 -1.88 20.40
C GLU A 346 -0.85 -3.00 19.66
N GLY A 347 0.38 -3.30 20.09
CA GLY A 347 1.16 -4.44 19.60
C GLY A 347 1.37 -4.44 18.09
N ASN A 348 0.99 -5.53 17.44
CA ASN A 348 1.17 -5.69 15.99
C ASN A 348 0.39 -4.67 15.16
N ASP A 349 -0.72 -4.13 15.65
CA ASP A 349 -1.57 -3.20 14.90
C ASP A 349 -0.88 -1.84 14.67
N ILE A 350 0.05 -1.45 15.57
CA ILE A 350 0.87 -0.24 15.41
C ILE A 350 2.21 -0.50 14.71
N ASP A 351 2.60 -1.76 14.53
CA ASP A 351 3.86 -2.17 13.88
C ASP A 351 3.73 -2.34 12.36
N VAL A 352 3.00 -1.45 11.72
CA VAL A 352 2.66 -1.50 10.30
C VAL A 352 3.91 -1.54 9.42
N ASP A 353 4.93 -0.72 9.71
CA ASP A 353 6.12 -0.62 8.85
C ASP A 353 6.93 -1.93 8.81
N ASN A 354 7.03 -2.67 9.90
CA ASN A 354 7.70 -3.97 9.93
C ASN A 354 6.87 -5.09 9.29
N ARG A 355 5.55 -4.92 9.25
CA ARG A 355 4.62 -5.85 8.61
C ARG A 355 4.42 -5.57 7.11
N SER A 356 4.79 -4.39 6.64
CA SER A 356 4.72 -4.00 5.22
C SER A 356 5.69 -4.78 4.35
N LEU A 357 5.52 -4.71 3.03
CA LEU A 357 6.40 -5.37 2.06
C LEU A 357 7.86 -4.97 2.31
N GLY A 358 8.76 -5.94 2.39
CA GLY A 358 10.17 -5.72 2.66
C GLY A 358 10.51 -5.28 4.09
N GLY A 359 9.54 -5.30 5.01
CA GLY A 359 9.75 -4.89 6.40
C GLY A 359 10.74 -5.77 7.15
N ARG A 360 10.74 -7.07 6.88
CA ARG A 360 11.68 -8.06 7.45
C ARG A 360 12.13 -9.05 6.39
N LEU A 361 13.42 -9.28 6.29
CA LEU A 361 13.97 -10.33 5.43
C LEU A 361 13.88 -11.68 6.17
N ASP A 362 13.01 -12.55 5.71
CA ASP A 362 12.94 -13.94 6.16
C ASP A 362 13.71 -14.85 5.19
N VAL A 363 14.97 -15.12 5.52
CA VAL A 363 15.87 -15.95 4.69
C VAL A 363 15.39 -17.40 4.61
N LYS A 364 14.65 -17.91 5.63
CA LYS A 364 14.15 -19.29 5.65
C LYS A 364 13.01 -19.53 4.65
N ASN A 365 12.24 -18.48 4.37
CA ASN A 365 11.08 -18.50 3.47
C ASN A 365 11.37 -17.80 2.14
N LEU A 366 12.64 -17.69 1.73
CA LEU A 366 12.99 -17.21 0.40
C LEU A 366 12.33 -18.09 -0.67
N HIS A 367 11.52 -17.48 -1.50
CA HIS A 367 10.89 -18.15 -2.61
C HIS A 367 11.92 -18.36 -3.72
N LEU A 368 12.21 -19.61 -4.05
CA LEU A 368 13.12 -19.94 -5.13
C LEU A 368 12.43 -19.98 -6.50
N GLY A 369 11.11 -19.77 -6.54
CA GLY A 369 10.35 -19.69 -7.75
C GLY A 369 10.97 -18.69 -8.73
N TYR A 370 10.28 -18.14 -9.58
CA TYR A 370 10.77 -17.22 -10.58
C TYR A 370 11.45 -15.97 -10.00
N THR A 371 12.70 -15.72 -10.39
CA THR A 371 13.39 -14.46 -10.10
C THR A 371 13.50 -13.66 -11.39
N SER A 372 12.90 -12.46 -11.41
CA SER A 372 12.96 -11.56 -12.56
C SER A 372 14.42 -11.30 -13.00
N PRO A 373 14.76 -11.42 -14.29
CA PRO A 373 16.08 -11.05 -14.81
C PRO A 373 16.40 -9.58 -14.59
N ASN A 374 15.36 -8.73 -14.71
CA ASN A 374 15.48 -7.29 -14.46
C ASN A 374 15.82 -7.01 -12.99
N LEU A 375 15.18 -7.73 -12.06
CA LEU A 375 15.50 -7.64 -10.63
C LEU A 375 16.92 -8.12 -10.35
N ARG A 376 17.33 -9.26 -10.92
CA ARG A 376 18.66 -9.81 -10.71
C ARG A 376 19.75 -8.85 -11.16
N TYR A 377 19.61 -8.27 -12.35
CA TYR A 377 20.54 -7.28 -12.86
C TYR A 377 20.63 -6.03 -11.98
N ALA A 378 19.47 -5.49 -11.59
CA ALA A 378 19.42 -4.32 -10.71
C ALA A 378 20.07 -4.59 -9.34
N LEU A 379 19.82 -5.78 -8.75
CA LEU A 379 20.41 -6.16 -7.47
C LEU A 379 21.92 -6.39 -7.57
N ASP A 380 22.44 -6.93 -8.65
CA ASP A 380 23.88 -7.06 -8.88
C ASP A 380 24.55 -5.67 -8.85
N LEU A 381 23.96 -4.67 -9.51
CA LEU A 381 24.46 -3.29 -9.49
C LEU A 381 24.39 -2.67 -8.08
N VAL A 382 23.25 -2.78 -7.41
CA VAL A 382 23.09 -2.24 -6.04
C VAL A 382 24.04 -2.92 -5.06
N SER A 383 24.28 -4.23 -5.20
CA SER A 383 25.14 -5.00 -4.29
C SER A 383 26.60 -4.58 -4.34
N ARG A 384 27.08 -4.12 -5.50
CA ARG A 384 28.44 -3.56 -5.66
C ARG A 384 28.63 -2.29 -4.83
N ALA A 385 27.58 -1.48 -4.68
CA ALA A 385 27.59 -0.26 -3.86
C ALA A 385 27.28 -0.55 -2.39
N ASP A 386 26.29 -1.41 -2.10
CA ASP A 386 25.82 -1.67 -0.75
C ASP A 386 25.07 -3.02 -0.66
N LYS A 387 25.75 -4.04 -0.14
CA LYS A 387 25.18 -5.40 0.01
C LYS A 387 23.99 -5.44 0.96
N LYS A 388 24.01 -4.64 2.05
CA LYS A 388 22.89 -4.57 2.99
C LYS A 388 21.65 -4.00 2.30
N ARG A 389 21.84 -2.93 1.54
CA ARG A 389 20.75 -2.30 0.81
C ARG A 389 20.18 -3.19 -0.29
N ALA A 390 21.03 -3.95 -0.99
CA ALA A 390 20.56 -4.94 -1.97
C ALA A 390 19.65 -6.00 -1.33
N ARG A 391 19.98 -6.49 -0.12
CA ARG A 391 19.14 -7.44 0.63
C ARG A 391 17.78 -6.86 1.02
N GLU A 392 17.74 -5.59 1.44
CA GLU A 392 16.49 -4.89 1.76
C GLU A 392 15.60 -4.75 0.51
N VAL A 393 16.20 -4.41 -0.63
CA VAL A 393 15.51 -4.36 -1.94
C VAL A 393 14.99 -5.74 -2.32
N LEU A 394 15.80 -6.78 -2.20
CA LEU A 394 15.40 -8.16 -2.48
C LEU A 394 14.20 -8.58 -1.62
N SER A 395 14.23 -8.28 -0.31
CA SER A 395 13.13 -8.59 0.61
C SER A 395 11.80 -8.02 0.13
N PHE A 396 11.81 -6.78 -0.33
CA PHE A 396 10.62 -6.13 -0.87
C PHE A 396 10.06 -6.87 -2.10
N TYR A 397 10.92 -7.23 -3.05
CA TYR A 397 10.46 -7.89 -4.27
C TYR A 397 10.05 -9.36 -4.06
N ILE A 398 10.65 -10.04 -3.09
CA ILE A 398 10.17 -11.38 -2.66
C ILE A 398 8.73 -11.28 -2.15
N ASP A 399 8.45 -10.30 -1.31
CA ASP A 399 7.11 -10.09 -0.78
C ASP A 399 6.12 -9.68 -1.88
N LEU A 400 6.53 -8.83 -2.81
CA LEU A 400 5.71 -8.45 -3.96
C LEU A 400 5.38 -9.67 -4.85
N ASN A 401 6.36 -10.55 -5.08
CA ASN A 401 6.12 -11.78 -5.87
C ASN A 401 5.10 -12.71 -5.20
N LYS A 402 5.13 -12.84 -3.86
CA LYS A 402 4.08 -13.60 -3.13
C LYS A 402 2.69 -13.02 -3.39
N CYS A 403 2.57 -11.69 -3.47
CA CYS A 403 1.29 -11.07 -3.80
C CYS A 403 0.81 -11.44 -5.22
N PHE A 404 1.70 -11.53 -6.21
CA PHE A 404 1.32 -12.00 -7.55
C PHE A 404 0.75 -13.42 -7.57
N MET A 405 1.25 -14.31 -6.71
CA MET A 405 0.71 -15.67 -6.57
C MET A 405 -0.74 -15.65 -6.05
N GLU A 406 -1.00 -14.84 -5.03
CA GLU A 406 -2.36 -14.68 -4.51
C GLU A 406 -3.28 -14.01 -5.53
N LEU A 407 -2.82 -12.98 -6.23
CA LEU A 407 -3.57 -12.33 -7.31
C LEU A 407 -3.91 -13.33 -8.42
N CYS A 408 -2.98 -14.18 -8.81
CA CYS A 408 -3.25 -15.23 -9.78
C CYS A 408 -4.36 -16.18 -9.30
N ARG A 409 -4.42 -16.54 -8.02
CA ARG A 409 -5.47 -17.39 -7.47
C ARG A 409 -6.86 -16.74 -7.53
N VAL A 410 -6.96 -15.47 -7.12
CA VAL A 410 -8.27 -14.79 -6.94
C VAL A 410 -8.85 -14.22 -8.22
N ILE A 411 -8.02 -13.88 -9.22
CA ILE A 411 -8.46 -13.33 -10.50
C ILE A 411 -9.02 -14.46 -11.38
N LYS A 412 -10.10 -14.19 -12.09
CA LYS A 412 -10.67 -15.10 -13.11
C LYS A 412 -9.75 -15.21 -14.33
N LYS A 413 -9.82 -16.33 -15.06
CA LYS A 413 -9.21 -16.40 -16.39
C LYS A 413 -9.81 -15.33 -17.31
N GLY A 414 -8.98 -14.60 -18.06
CA GLY A 414 -9.36 -13.42 -18.83
C GLY A 414 -9.57 -12.16 -17.99
N GLY A 415 -9.38 -12.23 -16.66
CA GLY A 415 -9.43 -11.04 -15.79
C GLY A 415 -8.17 -10.19 -15.92
N ILE A 416 -8.31 -8.91 -15.58
CA ILE A 416 -7.28 -7.89 -15.82
C ILE A 416 -6.63 -7.48 -14.50
N LEU A 417 -5.31 -7.34 -14.52
CA LEU A 417 -4.49 -6.75 -13.46
C LEU A 417 -3.90 -5.43 -13.97
N CYS A 418 -4.28 -4.32 -13.35
CA CYS A 418 -3.70 -3.00 -13.58
C CYS A 418 -2.89 -2.60 -12.34
N MET A 419 -1.57 -2.57 -12.45
CA MET A 419 -0.67 -2.24 -11.36
C MET A 419 0.07 -0.94 -11.62
N VAL A 420 -0.17 0.08 -10.79
CA VAL A 420 0.50 1.38 -10.86
C VAL A 420 1.74 1.33 -9.99
N VAL A 421 2.92 1.49 -10.59
CA VAL A 421 4.21 1.41 -9.91
C VAL A 421 5.12 2.56 -10.27
N GLY A 422 6.12 2.81 -9.44
CA GLY A 422 7.17 3.79 -9.70
C GLY A 422 8.54 3.14 -9.75
N ASN A 423 9.37 3.55 -10.71
CA ASN A 423 10.76 3.11 -10.84
C ASN A 423 11.65 3.97 -9.93
N ARG A 424 11.80 3.52 -8.67
CA ARG A 424 12.60 4.25 -7.69
C ARG A 424 14.10 4.08 -7.91
N THR A 425 14.88 5.03 -7.41
CA THR A 425 16.34 4.97 -7.42
C THR A 425 16.87 4.51 -6.05
N VAL A 426 17.81 3.56 -6.05
CA VAL A 426 18.52 3.06 -4.88
C VAL A 426 20.01 3.12 -5.13
N LYS A 427 20.76 3.86 -4.31
CA LYS A 427 22.21 4.06 -4.50
C LYS A 427 22.61 4.49 -5.92
N GLY A 428 21.82 5.41 -6.52
CA GLY A 428 22.04 5.90 -7.88
C GLY A 428 21.56 4.97 -9.00
N ILE A 429 21.02 3.79 -8.67
CA ILE A 429 20.57 2.77 -9.62
C ILE A 429 19.04 2.79 -9.66
N GLN A 430 18.46 3.06 -10.83
CA GLN A 430 17.01 2.98 -11.02
C GLN A 430 16.58 1.52 -11.10
N LEU A 431 15.61 1.15 -10.25
CA LEU A 431 15.00 -0.17 -10.23
C LEU A 431 13.84 -0.19 -11.23
N PRO A 432 13.85 -1.04 -12.26
CA PRO A 432 12.78 -1.11 -13.26
C PRO A 432 11.59 -1.90 -12.70
N THR A 433 10.87 -1.32 -11.74
CA THR A 433 9.77 -1.98 -11.01
C THR A 433 8.63 -2.38 -11.95
N ASP A 434 8.40 -1.64 -13.01
CA ASP A 434 7.43 -1.94 -14.07
C ASP A 434 7.78 -3.25 -14.79
N GLU A 435 9.04 -3.41 -15.21
CA GLU A 435 9.52 -4.64 -15.86
C GLU A 435 9.53 -5.83 -14.89
N ILE A 436 9.98 -5.59 -13.64
CA ILE A 436 9.99 -6.63 -12.60
C ILE A 436 8.57 -7.11 -12.31
N SER A 437 7.60 -6.19 -12.27
CA SER A 437 6.19 -6.55 -12.06
C SER A 437 5.63 -7.36 -13.23
N ALA A 438 5.97 -7.00 -14.46
CA ALA A 438 5.61 -7.77 -15.64
C ALA A 438 6.25 -9.18 -15.64
N ASP A 439 7.54 -9.29 -15.24
CA ASP A 439 8.22 -10.59 -15.09
C ASP A 439 7.50 -11.48 -14.08
N PHE A 440 7.13 -10.93 -12.91
CA PHE A 440 6.38 -11.68 -11.89
C PHE A 440 5.00 -12.10 -12.38
N GLY A 441 4.29 -11.22 -13.06
CA GLY A 441 2.99 -11.55 -13.65
C GLY A 441 3.10 -12.70 -14.66
N GLU A 442 4.03 -12.62 -15.61
CA GLU A 442 4.21 -13.65 -16.64
C GLU A 442 4.60 -15.01 -16.03
N SER A 443 5.43 -15.00 -14.98
CA SER A 443 5.80 -16.24 -14.29
C SER A 443 4.64 -16.89 -13.55
N THR A 444 3.66 -16.09 -13.09
CA THR A 444 2.50 -16.58 -12.32
C THR A 444 1.27 -16.86 -13.18
N GLY A 445 1.32 -16.65 -14.49
CA GLY A 445 0.23 -17.02 -15.42
C GLY A 445 -0.55 -15.86 -15.99
N PHE A 446 0.01 -14.66 -15.95
CA PHE A 446 -0.49 -13.50 -16.69
C PHE A 446 0.26 -13.33 -18.01
N ARG A 447 -0.32 -12.55 -18.91
CA ARG A 447 0.29 -12.04 -20.12
C ARG A 447 0.34 -10.54 -20.04
N HIS A 448 1.51 -9.93 -20.24
CA HIS A 448 1.63 -8.48 -20.35
C HIS A 448 0.87 -7.99 -21.60
N ILE A 449 0.05 -6.96 -21.46
CA ILE A 449 -0.67 -6.30 -22.55
C ILE A 449 0.10 -5.05 -22.96
N GLU A 450 0.20 -4.08 -22.06
CA GLU A 450 0.94 -2.83 -22.26
C GLU A 450 1.35 -2.20 -20.93
N THR A 451 2.33 -1.31 -20.99
CA THR A 451 2.68 -0.40 -19.89
C THR A 451 2.47 1.04 -20.34
N ILE A 452 1.58 1.76 -19.65
CA ILE A 452 1.32 3.18 -19.89
C ILE A 452 2.21 3.99 -18.94
N ILE A 453 2.98 4.92 -19.49
CA ILE A 453 3.84 5.83 -18.74
C ILE A 453 3.13 7.17 -18.60
N ARG A 454 3.00 7.69 -17.37
CA ARG A 454 2.43 9.00 -17.06
C ARG A 454 3.35 9.84 -16.21
N LYS A 455 3.29 11.17 -16.33
CA LYS A 455 3.95 12.07 -15.40
C LYS A 455 3.11 12.25 -14.14
N ILE A 456 3.78 12.47 -13.01
CA ILE A 456 3.14 12.84 -11.75
C ILE A 456 3.05 14.37 -11.72
N PRO A 457 1.89 14.97 -12.00
CA PRO A 457 1.73 16.42 -11.88
C PRO A 457 1.70 16.81 -10.39
N ASN A 458 2.08 18.05 -10.09
CA ASN A 458 1.93 18.66 -8.77
C ASN A 458 2.55 17.87 -7.60
N LYS A 459 3.73 17.28 -7.84
CA LYS A 459 4.45 16.54 -6.82
C LYS A 459 4.80 17.46 -5.64
N ARG A 460 4.29 17.15 -4.44
CA ARG A 460 4.57 17.91 -3.21
C ARG A 460 6.02 17.78 -2.72
N MET A 461 6.77 16.79 -3.20
CA MET A 461 8.19 16.63 -2.87
C MET A 461 9.06 17.43 -3.84
N PRO A 462 10.17 18.00 -3.37
CA PRO A 462 11.14 18.69 -4.25
C PRO A 462 11.58 17.77 -5.39
N SER A 463 11.83 18.34 -6.58
CA SER A 463 12.35 17.61 -7.75
C SER A 463 13.72 16.98 -7.49
N LYS A 464 14.46 17.54 -6.53
CA LYS A 464 15.75 17.03 -6.04
C LYS A 464 15.66 16.87 -4.53
N ASN A 465 16.11 15.72 -4.02
CA ASN A 465 16.18 15.44 -2.59
C ASN A 465 17.59 14.91 -2.24
N SER A 466 18.08 15.16 -1.04
CA SER A 466 19.31 14.54 -0.57
C SER A 466 19.00 13.12 -0.07
N PRO A 467 19.38 12.06 -0.78
CA PRO A 467 19.09 10.69 -0.38
C PRO A 467 19.89 10.25 0.85
N THR A 468 20.96 10.97 1.18
CA THR A 468 21.90 10.64 2.28
C THR A 468 21.87 11.64 3.41
N ASN A 469 21.08 12.72 3.31
CA ASN A 469 21.13 13.92 4.17
C ASN A 469 22.50 14.64 4.16
N GLU A 470 23.35 14.35 3.18
CA GLU A 470 24.61 15.05 3.00
C GLU A 470 24.39 16.37 2.26
N PRO A 471 24.90 17.50 2.76
CA PRO A 471 24.78 18.78 2.08
C PRO A 471 25.40 18.73 0.68
N GLY A 472 24.62 19.14 -0.35
CA GLY A 472 25.11 19.22 -1.74
C GLY A 472 24.90 17.95 -2.57
N VAL A 473 24.59 16.81 -1.99
CA VAL A 473 24.26 15.57 -2.72
C VAL A 473 22.78 15.52 -3.03
N LEU A 474 22.39 15.87 -4.25
CA LEU A 474 21.01 15.91 -4.71
C LEU A 474 20.73 14.77 -5.69
N GLY A 475 19.81 13.87 -5.36
CA GLY A 475 19.27 12.85 -6.25
C GLY A 475 17.99 13.32 -6.92
N SER A 476 17.74 12.91 -8.17
CA SER A 476 16.45 13.12 -8.83
C SER A 476 15.38 12.29 -8.14
N THR A 477 14.23 12.90 -7.86
CA THR A 477 13.07 12.16 -7.36
C THR A 477 12.27 11.61 -8.52
N MET A 478 11.57 10.50 -8.30
CA MET A 478 10.68 9.87 -9.27
C MET A 478 9.63 10.85 -9.79
N THR A 479 9.57 11.04 -11.11
CA THR A 479 8.65 11.98 -11.79
C THR A 479 7.58 11.28 -12.63
N GLU A 480 7.71 9.98 -12.80
CA GLU A 480 6.84 9.16 -13.64
C GLU A 480 6.29 7.97 -12.86
N GLU A 481 5.12 7.55 -13.26
CA GLU A 481 4.48 6.30 -12.85
C GLU A 481 4.19 5.45 -14.08
N TYR A 482 4.17 4.15 -13.86
CA TYR A 482 4.00 3.12 -14.88
C TYR A 482 2.76 2.30 -14.53
N ILE A 483 1.80 2.27 -15.43
CA ILE A 483 0.58 1.47 -15.31
C ILE A 483 0.83 0.19 -16.09
N VAL A 484 1.20 -0.88 -15.40
CA VAL A 484 1.46 -2.20 -15.97
C VAL A 484 0.15 -2.95 -16.07
N ILE A 485 -0.29 -3.28 -17.29
CA ILE A 485 -1.57 -3.92 -17.58
C ILE A 485 -1.32 -5.34 -18.07
N MET A 486 -1.94 -6.29 -17.40
CA MET A 486 -1.77 -7.72 -17.65
C MET A 486 -3.12 -8.43 -17.68
N GLU A 487 -3.23 -9.51 -18.45
CA GLU A 487 -4.39 -10.40 -18.51
C GLU A 487 -4.03 -11.77 -17.97
N LYS A 488 -4.87 -12.35 -17.13
CA LYS A 488 -4.70 -13.73 -16.66
C LYS A 488 -5.06 -14.72 -17.74
N ILE A 489 -4.09 -15.58 -18.13
CA ILE A 489 -4.24 -16.56 -19.23
C ILE A 489 -4.34 -18.00 -18.73
N LYS A 490 -3.89 -18.32 -17.51
CA LYS A 490 -3.91 -19.66 -16.91
C LYS A 490 -4.83 -19.78 -15.71
#